data_b36c5c4cd00b1b93b05a116d17048bf5
#
_entry.id   b36c5c4cd00b1b93b05a116d17048bf5
#
_cell.length_a   1.000
_cell.length_b   1.000
_cell.length_c   1.000
_cell.angle_alpha   90.00
_cell.angle_beta   90.00
_cell.angle_gamma   90.00
#
_symmetry.space_group_name_H-M   'P 1'
#
loop_
_entity.id
_entity.type
_entity.pdbx_description
1 polymer ?
#
loop_
_entity_poly.entity_id
_entity_poly.type
_entity_poly.pdbx_seq_one_letter_code
_entity_poly.pdbx_strand_id
1 'polypeptide(L)'
;MEESILTSIKKLLGIAEDYEEFDQDIIMHINTVFMILNQLGVGPSDCFSIEDDSAIWDDFTSGSKSIEPIKSYIYLKVRLLFDPPTSS
;
A
#
# COMPACT_ATOMS: atom_id res chain seq x y z
N MET A 1 -0.19 -5.71 -17.84
CA MET A 1 -1.16 -6.09 -16.81
C MET A 1 -0.79 -5.43 -15.48
N GLU A 2 -1.76 -4.80 -14.84
CA GLU A 2 -1.51 -4.10 -13.59
C GLU A 2 -1.26 -5.09 -12.45
N GLU A 3 -0.31 -4.75 -11.63
CA GLU A 3 -0.03 -5.54 -10.44
C GLU A 3 -0.92 -5.04 -9.30
N SER A 4 -1.36 -5.94 -8.42
CA SER A 4 -2.20 -5.54 -7.31
C SER A 4 -1.40 -4.70 -6.31
N ILE A 5 -2.11 -3.85 -5.58
CA ILE A 5 -1.49 -3.01 -4.57
C ILE A 5 -0.83 -3.88 -3.50
N LEU A 6 -1.56 -4.88 -3.01
CA LEU A 6 -1.02 -5.77 -1.98
C LEU A 6 0.23 -6.50 -2.47
N THR A 7 0.17 -7.07 -3.68
CA THR A 7 1.30 -7.81 -4.22
C THR A 7 2.51 -6.91 -4.40
N SER A 8 2.31 -5.69 -4.90
CA SER A 8 3.40 -4.74 -5.09
C SER A 8 4.11 -4.44 -3.77
N ILE A 9 3.33 -4.17 -2.73
CA ILE A 9 3.91 -3.82 -1.44
C ILE A 9 4.62 -5.03 -0.85
N LYS A 10 4.05 -6.23 -0.98
CA LYS A 10 4.71 -7.44 -0.50
C LYS A 10 6.07 -7.62 -1.17
N LYS A 11 6.15 -7.40 -2.47
CA LYS A 11 7.42 -7.52 -3.17
C LYS A 11 8.45 -6.55 -2.65
N LEU A 12 8.04 -5.30 -2.41
CA LEU A 12 8.95 -4.30 -1.91
C LEU A 12 9.41 -4.62 -0.49
N LEU A 13 8.57 -5.29 0.28
CA LEU A 13 8.93 -5.70 1.64
C LEU A 13 9.76 -6.96 1.66
N GLY A 14 9.94 -7.62 0.52
CA GLY A 14 10.69 -8.86 0.45
C GLY A 14 9.89 -10.09 0.83
N ILE A 15 8.57 -10.00 0.78
CA ILE A 15 7.69 -11.11 1.12
C ILE A 15 7.22 -11.78 -0.16
N ALA A 16 7.29 -13.12 -0.18
CA ALA A 16 6.85 -13.87 -1.34
C ALA A 16 5.36 -13.65 -1.60
N GLU A 17 5.00 -13.59 -2.87
CA GLU A 17 3.63 -13.29 -3.27
C GLU A 17 2.64 -14.32 -2.74
N ASP A 18 3.03 -15.59 -2.69
CA ASP A 18 2.18 -16.68 -2.24
C ASP A 18 2.22 -16.90 -0.73
N TYR A 19 3.00 -16.11 0.00
CA TYR A 19 3.05 -16.19 1.45
C TYR A 19 1.99 -15.28 2.03
N GLU A 20 0.93 -15.85 2.59
CA GLU A 20 -0.25 -15.09 2.96
C GLU A 20 -0.40 -14.84 4.46
N GLU A 21 0.55 -15.27 5.24
CA GLU A 21 0.42 -15.19 6.69
C GLU A 21 0.30 -13.76 7.20
N PHE A 22 0.96 -12.82 6.53
CA PHE A 22 0.95 -11.42 6.94
C PHE A 22 0.01 -10.55 6.12
N ASP A 23 -0.78 -11.14 5.21
CA ASP A 23 -1.58 -10.34 4.29
C ASP A 23 -2.54 -9.40 5.04
N GLN A 24 -3.21 -9.90 6.07
CA GLN A 24 -4.17 -9.06 6.80
C GLN A 24 -3.48 -7.90 7.50
N ASP A 25 -2.32 -8.15 8.08
CA ASP A 25 -1.56 -7.09 8.73
C ASP A 25 -1.10 -6.05 7.71
N ILE A 26 -0.61 -6.52 6.57
CA ILE A 26 -0.14 -5.63 5.51
C ILE A 26 -1.30 -4.79 4.96
N ILE A 27 -2.44 -5.43 4.75
CA ILE A 27 -3.64 -4.73 4.28
C ILE A 27 -4.03 -3.63 5.26
N MET A 28 -4.01 -3.94 6.55
CA MET A 28 -4.36 -2.96 7.56
C MET A 28 -3.41 -1.76 7.51
N HIS A 29 -2.12 -2.03 7.38
CA HIS A 29 -1.14 -0.95 7.32
C HIS A 29 -1.29 -0.13 6.05
N ILE A 30 -1.55 -0.79 4.92
CA ILE A 30 -1.77 -0.08 3.66
C ILE A 30 -2.97 0.85 3.79
N ASN A 31 -4.06 0.36 4.37
CA ASN A 31 -5.25 1.19 4.54
C ASN A 31 -5.01 2.36 5.49
N THR A 32 -4.19 2.15 6.50
CA THR A 32 -3.81 3.24 7.39
C THR A 32 -3.09 4.34 6.62
N VAL A 33 -2.18 3.95 5.73
CA VAL A 33 -1.45 4.93 4.92
C VAL A 33 -2.39 5.63 3.95
N PHE A 34 -3.34 4.90 3.37
CA PHE A 34 -4.32 5.53 2.49
C PHE A 34 -5.15 6.58 3.24
N MET A 35 -5.47 6.30 4.49
CA MET A 35 -6.19 7.28 5.31
C MET A 35 -5.35 8.54 5.52
N ILE A 36 -4.07 8.36 5.78
CA ILE A 36 -3.17 9.50 5.93
C ILE A 36 -3.10 10.31 4.64
N LEU A 37 -2.97 9.63 3.51
CA LEU A 37 -2.93 10.31 2.22
C LEU A 37 -4.22 11.06 1.94
N ASN A 38 -5.35 10.48 2.31
CA ASN A 38 -6.64 11.15 2.14
C ASN A 38 -6.68 12.45 2.92
N GLN A 39 -6.15 12.46 4.13
CA GLN A 39 -6.11 13.66 4.94
C GLN A 39 -5.19 14.72 4.33
N LEU A 40 -4.22 14.31 3.55
CA LEU A 40 -3.32 15.22 2.85
C LEU A 40 -3.87 15.66 1.50
N GLY A 41 -5.04 15.18 1.13
CA GLY A 41 -5.64 15.53 -0.14
C GLY A 41 -5.15 14.71 -1.31
N VAL A 42 -4.53 13.56 -1.05
CA VAL A 42 -4.00 12.70 -2.10
C VAL A 42 -4.96 11.53 -2.32
N GLY A 43 -5.28 11.26 -3.58
CA GLY A 43 -6.13 10.15 -3.95
C GLY A 43 -7.61 10.50 -3.95
N PRO A 44 -8.47 9.48 -4.07
CA PRO A 44 -9.91 9.72 -4.12
C PRO A 44 -10.42 10.37 -2.83
N SER A 45 -11.43 11.21 -2.98
CA SER A 45 -11.99 11.90 -1.84
C SER A 45 -12.71 10.97 -0.87
N ASP A 46 -13.06 9.77 -1.32
CA ASP A 46 -13.80 8.80 -0.51
C ASP A 46 -12.91 7.93 0.36
N CYS A 47 -11.65 8.25 0.50
CA CYS A 47 -10.73 7.48 1.32
C CYS A 47 -10.61 6.02 0.82
N PHE A 48 -9.71 5.84 -0.11
CA PHE A 48 -9.50 4.54 -0.73
C PHE A 48 -9.01 3.51 0.29
N SER A 49 -9.47 2.27 0.14
CA SER A 49 -8.98 1.16 0.96
C SER A 49 -9.02 -0.12 0.14
N ILE A 50 -8.27 -1.12 0.61
CA ILE A 50 -8.25 -2.43 -0.04
C ILE A 50 -8.68 -3.49 0.95
N GLU A 51 -9.17 -4.63 0.43
CA GLU A 51 -9.59 -5.75 1.26
C GLU A 51 -8.80 -7.02 0.96
N ASP A 52 -8.25 -7.11 -0.24
CA ASP A 52 -7.48 -8.29 -0.65
C ASP A 52 -6.54 -7.88 -1.78
N ASP A 53 -6.09 -8.84 -2.56
CA ASP A 53 -5.13 -8.58 -3.63
C ASP A 53 -5.79 -8.26 -4.97
N SER A 54 -7.08 -7.97 -4.98
CA SER A 54 -7.77 -7.68 -6.23
C SER A 54 -7.64 -6.22 -6.66
N ALA A 55 -7.39 -5.30 -5.73
CA ALA A 55 -7.28 -3.88 -6.07
C ALA A 55 -5.94 -3.59 -6.72
N ILE A 56 -5.96 -2.79 -7.77
CA ILE A 56 -4.75 -2.39 -8.48
C ILE A 56 -4.49 -0.91 -8.28
N TRP A 57 -3.29 -0.47 -8.62
CA TRP A 57 -2.91 0.92 -8.42
C TRP A 57 -3.80 1.88 -9.20
N ASP A 58 -4.25 1.47 -10.38
CA ASP A 58 -5.09 2.32 -11.18
C ASP A 58 -6.42 2.61 -10.49
N ASP A 59 -6.89 1.69 -9.66
CA ASP A 59 -8.10 1.91 -8.87
C ASP A 59 -7.92 3.08 -7.91
N PHE A 60 -6.72 3.23 -7.36
CA PHE A 60 -6.43 4.32 -6.44
C PHE A 60 -6.23 5.64 -7.17
N THR A 61 -5.50 5.61 -8.27
CA THR A 61 -5.10 6.83 -8.95
C THR A 61 -6.12 7.32 -9.96
N SER A 62 -7.03 6.47 -10.39
CA SER A 62 -8.00 6.78 -11.44
C SER A 62 -7.31 7.27 -12.71
N GLY A 63 -6.19 6.64 -13.05
CA GLY A 63 -5.45 6.99 -14.24
C GLY A 63 -4.50 8.16 -14.08
N SER A 64 -4.26 8.59 -12.87
CA SER A 64 -3.30 9.65 -12.61
C SER A 64 -1.90 9.21 -13.05
N LYS A 65 -1.07 10.17 -13.41
CA LYS A 65 0.20 9.88 -14.05
C LYS A 65 1.33 9.57 -13.09
N SER A 66 1.34 10.19 -11.93
CA SER A 66 2.52 10.14 -11.05
C SER A 66 2.31 9.20 -9.90
N ILE A 67 2.31 7.89 -10.19
CA ILE A 67 2.09 6.89 -9.16
C ILE A 67 3.37 6.53 -8.43
N GLU A 68 4.54 6.69 -9.05
CA GLU A 68 5.79 6.21 -8.48
C GLU A 68 6.12 6.86 -7.12
N PRO A 69 6.04 8.19 -6.98
CA PRO A 69 6.29 8.77 -5.66
C PRO A 69 5.28 8.30 -4.61
N ILE A 70 4.03 8.08 -5.03
CA ILE A 70 3.00 7.60 -4.13
C ILE A 70 3.31 6.18 -3.67
N LYS A 71 3.72 5.32 -4.58
CA LYS A 71 4.12 3.96 -4.24
C LYS A 71 5.26 3.96 -3.23
N SER A 72 6.26 4.80 -3.47
CA SER A 72 7.41 4.88 -2.57
C SER A 72 6.98 5.33 -1.18
N TYR A 73 6.11 6.32 -1.12
CA TYR A 73 5.62 6.81 0.16
C TYR A 73 4.88 5.71 0.92
N ILE A 74 3.98 5.02 0.22
CA ILE A 74 3.19 3.96 0.84
C ILE A 74 4.11 2.84 1.32
N TYR A 75 5.07 2.45 0.48
CA TYR A 75 6.00 1.40 0.86
C TYR A 75 6.77 1.78 2.13
N LEU A 76 7.31 2.99 2.17
CA LEU A 76 8.10 3.42 3.32
C LEU A 76 7.27 3.45 4.59
N LYS A 77 6.04 3.94 4.48
CA LYS A 77 5.17 4.00 5.65
C LYS A 77 4.72 2.63 6.11
N VAL A 78 4.37 1.76 5.16
CA VAL A 78 3.98 0.40 5.52
C VAL A 78 5.14 -0.34 6.16
N ARG A 79 6.34 -0.14 5.63
CA ARG A 79 7.52 -0.79 6.19
C ARG A 79 7.75 -0.36 7.64
N LEU A 80 7.56 0.91 7.92
CA LEU A 80 7.72 1.40 9.29
C LEU A 80 6.69 0.80 10.24
N LEU A 81 5.47 0.57 9.76
CA LEU A 81 4.42 0.00 10.57
C LEU A 81 4.56 -1.51 10.71
N PHE A 82 4.94 -2.18 9.62
CA PHE A 82 5.03 -3.64 9.58
C PHE A 82 6.31 -4.14 10.24
N ASP A 83 7.40 -3.44 10.02
CA ASP A 83 8.72 -3.85 10.51
C ASP A 83 9.45 -2.61 11.02
N PRO A 84 9.00 -2.06 12.15
CA PRO A 84 9.61 -0.82 12.65
C PRO A 84 11.08 -1.03 12.98
N PRO A 85 11.90 0.00 12.74
CA PRO A 85 13.32 -0.13 13.06
C PRO A 85 13.50 -0.39 14.54
N THR A 86 14.33 -1.36 14.83
CA THR A 86 14.66 -1.64 16.22
C THR A 86 15.67 -0.60 16.68
N SER A 87 15.38 0.04 17.77
CA SER A 87 16.37 0.92 18.35
C SER A 87 17.36 0.05 19.08
N SER A 88 18.56 0.21 18.76
CA SER A 88 19.61 -0.59 19.40
C SER A 88 20.49 0.30 20.20
#